data_e701b7e7bde7b59ba0f5e1f330057aed
#
_entry.id   e701b7e7bde7b59ba0f5e1f330057aed
#
_cell.length_a   1.000
_cell.length_b   1.000
_cell.length_c   1.000
_cell.angle_alpha   90.00
_cell.angle_beta   90.00
_cell.angle_gamma   90.00
#
_symmetry.space_group_name_H-M   'P 1'
#
loop_
_entity.id
_entity.type
_entity.pdbx_description
1 polymer ?
#
loop_
_entity_poly.entity_id
_entity_poly.type
_entity_poly.pdbx_seq_one_letter_code
_entity_poly.pdbx_strand_id
1 'polypeptide(L)'
;NTCSVTNIADRKSRQMLHKAKKMNPSAVVIAAGCYVQADEAGVKKDEAVDIVLGNNMKINIVDVLEQYFKDNTADEYVVDISHDTEYEELKIDKVSEHTRAYIKIQDGCNQFCSYCIIPYTRGRIRSRDIDEIEEEVTKLVSKGFKKQGD
;
A
#
# COMPACT_ATOMS: atom_id res chain seq x y z
N ASN A 1 0.82 -6.24 1.53
CA ASN A 1 0.69 -4.85 1.95
C ASN A 1 1.02 -4.72 3.43
N THR A 2 2.09 -3.99 3.76
CA THR A 2 2.70 -3.92 5.09
C THR A 2 2.31 -2.64 5.83
N CYS A 3 2.49 -2.64 7.16
CA CYS A 3 2.20 -1.50 8.03
C CYS A 3 3.32 -1.32 9.07
N SER A 4 3.73 -0.07 9.33
CA SER A 4 4.76 0.32 10.31
C SER A 4 4.26 1.36 11.32
N VAL A 5 2.95 1.58 11.42
CA VAL A 5 2.40 2.58 12.37
C VAL A 5 2.66 2.20 13.83
N THR A 6 2.83 0.91 14.12
CA THR A 6 3.22 0.40 15.43
C THR A 6 4.27 -0.70 15.31
N ASN A 7 5.13 -0.87 16.34
CA ASN A 7 6.10 -1.97 16.39
C ASN A 7 5.45 -3.36 16.26
N ILE A 8 4.21 -3.50 16.74
CA ILE A 8 3.45 -4.75 16.60
C ILE A 8 3.05 -4.99 15.14
N ALA A 9 2.61 -3.94 14.44
CA ALA A 9 2.23 -4.04 13.03
C ALA A 9 3.46 -4.39 12.16
N ASP A 10 4.59 -3.78 12.46
CA ASP A 10 5.87 -4.04 11.82
C ASP A 10 6.30 -5.52 11.97
N ARG A 11 6.30 -6.01 13.20
CA ARG A 11 6.60 -7.41 13.49
C ARG A 11 5.62 -8.37 12.79
N LYS A 12 4.33 -8.07 12.78
CA LYS A 12 3.32 -8.88 12.07
C LYS A 12 3.54 -8.87 10.57
N SER A 13 3.92 -7.73 9.99
CA SER A 13 4.25 -7.62 8.56
C SER A 13 5.37 -8.59 8.19
N ARG A 14 6.48 -8.57 8.93
CA ARG A 14 7.61 -9.51 8.72
C ARG A 14 7.18 -10.98 8.88
N GLN A 15 6.44 -11.29 9.95
CA GLN A 15 5.96 -12.65 10.17
C GLN A 15 5.07 -13.16 9.02
N MET A 16 4.25 -12.30 8.42
CA MET A 16 3.40 -12.68 7.30
C MET A 16 4.20 -12.92 6.02
N LEU A 17 5.24 -12.14 5.73
CA LEU A 17 6.15 -12.36 4.61
C LEU A 17 6.85 -13.72 4.73
N HIS A 18 7.46 -13.99 5.88
CA HIS A 18 8.10 -15.29 6.15
C HIS A 18 7.11 -16.45 6.11
N LYS A 19 5.88 -16.26 6.64
CA LYS A 19 4.85 -17.29 6.58
C LYS A 19 4.46 -17.61 5.14
N ALA A 20 4.29 -16.60 4.28
CA ALA A 20 3.95 -16.79 2.87
C ALA A 20 5.04 -17.62 2.16
N LYS A 21 6.31 -17.23 2.32
CA LYS A 21 7.45 -17.96 1.71
C LYS A 21 7.57 -19.38 2.24
N LYS A 22 7.34 -19.60 3.54
CA LYS A 22 7.36 -20.94 4.13
C LYS A 22 6.24 -21.83 3.63
N MET A 23 5.04 -21.27 3.39
CA MET A 23 3.89 -22.05 2.88
C MET A 23 4.07 -22.45 1.42
N ASN A 24 4.69 -21.61 0.61
CA ASN A 24 5.02 -21.91 -0.77
C ASN A 24 6.38 -21.30 -1.13
N PRO A 25 7.48 -22.06 -1.04
CA PRO A 25 8.82 -21.58 -1.34
C PRO A 25 9.02 -21.08 -2.78
N SER A 26 8.23 -21.57 -3.73
CA SER A 26 8.26 -21.16 -5.13
C SER A 26 7.40 -19.91 -5.45
N ALA A 27 6.63 -19.42 -4.48
CA ALA A 27 5.85 -18.21 -4.67
C ALA A 27 6.75 -16.97 -4.70
N VAL A 28 6.41 -16.02 -5.57
CA VAL A 28 7.00 -14.68 -5.56
C VAL A 28 6.35 -13.87 -4.45
N VAL A 29 7.14 -13.43 -3.48
CA VAL A 29 6.67 -12.63 -2.33
C VAL A 29 7.03 -11.17 -2.55
N ILE A 30 6.01 -10.35 -2.71
CA ILE A 30 6.15 -8.89 -2.86
C ILE A 30 5.89 -8.23 -1.51
N ALA A 31 6.85 -7.49 -0.99
CA ALA A 31 6.65 -6.61 0.14
C ALA A 31 6.31 -5.21 -0.33
N ALA A 32 5.14 -4.68 0.06
CA ALA A 32 4.70 -3.33 -0.30
C ALA A 32 4.17 -2.58 0.92
N GLY A 33 4.26 -1.26 0.91
CA GLY A 33 3.63 -0.42 1.92
C GLY A 33 4.58 0.24 2.92
N CYS A 34 4.03 0.69 4.06
CA CYS A 34 4.76 1.53 5.02
C CYS A 34 6.01 0.89 5.62
N TYR A 35 6.01 -0.43 5.85
CA TYR A 35 7.20 -1.11 6.37
C TYR A 35 8.37 -1.03 5.38
N VAL A 36 8.09 -1.25 4.11
CA VAL A 36 9.08 -1.13 3.03
C VAL A 36 9.62 0.30 2.96
N GLN A 37 8.73 1.29 2.99
CA GLN A 37 9.10 2.70 2.91
C GLN A 37 9.94 3.15 4.13
N ALA A 38 9.73 2.54 5.30
CA ALA A 38 10.45 2.87 6.53
C ALA A 38 11.83 2.21 6.61
N ASP A 39 11.98 1.00 6.10
CA ASP A 39 13.21 0.19 6.21
C ASP A 39 13.47 -0.63 4.93
N GLU A 40 13.63 0.08 3.82
CA GLU A 40 13.92 -0.52 2.52
C GLU A 40 15.14 -1.46 2.57
N ALA A 41 16.23 -0.98 3.18
CA ALA A 41 17.49 -1.72 3.25
C ALA A 41 17.38 -3.02 4.07
N GLY A 42 16.57 -3.02 5.13
CA GLY A 42 16.27 -4.20 5.93
C GLY A 42 15.40 -5.19 5.18
N VAL A 43 14.38 -4.71 4.48
CA VAL A 43 13.47 -5.56 3.70
C VAL A 43 14.18 -6.22 2.51
N LYS A 44 15.09 -5.52 1.83
CA LYS A 44 15.90 -6.09 0.73
C LYS A 44 16.80 -7.24 1.16
N LYS A 45 17.25 -7.23 2.40
CA LYS A 45 18.10 -8.30 2.95
C LYS A 45 17.31 -9.50 3.45
N ASP A 46 15.98 -9.39 3.49
CA ASP A 46 15.12 -10.45 3.96
C ASP A 46 14.90 -11.49 2.86
N GLU A 47 15.47 -12.68 3.03
CA GLU A 47 15.39 -13.81 2.07
C GLU A 47 13.94 -14.28 1.80
N ALA A 48 12.97 -13.86 2.61
CA ALA A 48 11.57 -14.16 2.37
C ALA A 48 10.91 -13.23 1.35
N VAL A 49 11.61 -12.18 0.87
CA VAL A 49 11.08 -11.15 -0.02
C VAL A 49 11.79 -11.20 -1.37
N ASP A 50 11.03 -11.37 -2.43
CA ASP A 50 11.57 -11.39 -3.79
C ASP A 50 11.50 -9.99 -4.45
N ILE A 51 10.47 -9.20 -4.14
CA ILE A 51 10.27 -7.86 -4.72
C ILE A 51 9.91 -6.86 -3.62
N VAL A 52 10.51 -5.67 -3.69
CA VAL A 52 10.32 -4.57 -2.73
C VAL A 52 9.63 -3.40 -3.44
N LEU A 53 8.43 -3.00 -2.97
CA LEU A 53 7.59 -2.02 -3.62
C LEU A 53 7.20 -0.89 -2.66
N GLY A 54 7.58 0.35 -2.97
CA GLY A 54 7.22 1.53 -2.19
C GLY A 54 5.72 1.86 -2.20
N ASN A 55 5.32 2.82 -1.35
CA ASN A 55 3.92 3.18 -1.22
C ASN A 55 3.29 3.74 -2.50
N ASN A 56 4.04 4.54 -3.27
CA ASN A 56 3.56 5.19 -4.49
C ASN A 56 3.78 4.36 -5.77
N MET A 57 4.21 3.11 -5.63
CA MET A 57 4.47 2.23 -6.76
C MET A 57 3.47 1.07 -6.86
N LYS A 58 2.44 1.05 -6.01
CA LYS A 58 1.47 -0.05 -5.95
C LYS A 58 0.62 -0.19 -7.21
N ILE A 59 0.36 0.91 -7.89
CA ILE A 59 -0.36 0.91 -9.17
C ILE A 59 0.39 0.09 -10.24
N ASN A 60 1.73 0.06 -10.18
CA ASN A 60 2.59 -0.62 -11.15
C ASN A 60 2.87 -2.09 -10.79
N ILE A 61 2.18 -2.66 -9.79
CA ILE A 61 2.47 -4.02 -9.28
C ILE A 61 2.41 -5.10 -10.37
N VAL A 62 1.54 -4.95 -11.35
CA VAL A 62 1.38 -5.91 -12.46
C VAL A 62 2.58 -5.82 -13.39
N ASP A 63 2.96 -4.61 -13.79
CA ASP A 63 4.10 -4.37 -14.69
C ASP A 63 5.41 -4.87 -14.06
N VAL A 64 5.59 -4.60 -12.75
CA VAL A 64 6.74 -5.08 -11.96
C VAL A 64 6.80 -6.60 -11.93
N LEU A 65 5.67 -7.27 -11.73
CA LEU A 65 5.57 -8.73 -11.77
C LEU A 65 5.90 -9.29 -13.16
N GLU A 66 5.37 -8.68 -14.21
CA GLU A 66 5.64 -9.10 -15.58
C GLU A 66 7.13 -8.97 -15.93
N GLN A 67 7.77 -7.88 -15.50
CA GLN A 67 9.20 -7.68 -15.67
C GLN A 67 10.02 -8.71 -14.89
N TYR A 68 9.67 -8.95 -13.62
CA TYR A 68 10.33 -9.96 -12.79
C TYR A 68 10.29 -11.36 -13.43
N PHE A 69 9.16 -11.75 -14.01
CA PHE A 69 9.04 -13.05 -14.70
C PHE A 69 9.78 -13.11 -16.04
N LYS A 70 10.06 -11.98 -16.69
CA LYS A 70 10.84 -11.95 -17.95
C LYS A 70 12.34 -12.04 -17.68
N ASP A 71 12.83 -11.24 -16.75
CA ASP A 71 14.27 -10.98 -16.58
C ASP A 71 14.84 -11.61 -15.30
N ASN A 72 13.99 -12.14 -14.44
CA ASN A 72 14.31 -12.64 -13.09
C ASN A 72 15.14 -11.64 -12.26
N THR A 73 14.98 -10.34 -12.53
CA THR A 73 15.64 -9.25 -11.82
C THR A 73 14.65 -8.57 -10.87
N ALA A 74 15.03 -8.48 -9.61
CA ALA A 74 14.30 -7.68 -8.63
C ALA A 74 14.80 -6.23 -8.69
N ASP A 75 14.22 -5.42 -9.56
CA ASP A 75 14.51 -4.00 -9.59
C ASP A 75 13.94 -3.29 -8.36
N GLU A 76 14.54 -2.16 -8.02
CA GLU A 76 14.17 -1.36 -6.85
C GLU A 76 13.04 -0.39 -7.22
N TYR A 77 11.87 -0.58 -6.60
CA TYR A 77 10.69 0.25 -6.83
C TYR A 77 10.30 1.06 -5.58
N VAL A 78 11.29 1.57 -4.84
CA VAL A 78 11.06 2.47 -3.71
C VAL A 78 11.50 3.87 -4.10
N VAL A 79 10.56 4.81 -4.10
CA VAL A 79 10.77 6.20 -4.45
C VAL A 79 10.74 7.07 -3.20
N ASP A 80 11.52 8.15 -3.15
CA ASP A 80 11.40 9.16 -2.10
C ASP A 80 10.02 9.83 -2.16
N ILE A 81 9.20 9.53 -1.16
CA ILE A 81 7.81 9.99 -1.07
C ILE A 81 7.67 11.40 -0.48
N SER A 82 8.77 12.00 0.01
CA SER A 82 8.75 13.28 0.73
C SER A 82 8.32 14.47 -0.14
N HIS A 83 8.54 14.38 -1.44
CA HIS A 83 8.24 15.42 -2.43
C HIS A 83 7.10 15.06 -3.39
N ASP A 84 6.50 13.89 -3.21
CA ASP A 84 5.42 13.44 -4.07
C ASP A 84 4.12 14.22 -3.78
N THR A 85 3.52 14.78 -4.81
CA THR A 85 2.30 15.60 -4.74
C THR A 85 1.09 14.90 -5.37
N GLU A 86 1.30 13.81 -6.10
CA GLU A 86 0.23 13.10 -6.79
C GLU A 86 -0.45 12.07 -5.89
N TYR A 87 -1.77 12.01 -5.94
CA TYR A 87 -2.55 10.99 -5.26
C TYR A 87 -2.60 9.73 -6.11
N GLU A 88 -2.14 8.59 -5.57
CA GLU A 88 -2.22 7.29 -6.24
C GLU A 88 -3.65 6.75 -6.21
N GLU A 89 -4.33 6.73 -7.36
CA GLU A 89 -5.67 6.19 -7.49
C GLU A 89 -5.67 4.67 -7.66
N LEU A 90 -6.04 3.97 -6.60
CA LEU A 90 -6.32 2.54 -6.65
C LEU A 90 -7.83 2.33 -6.51
N LYS A 91 -8.54 2.16 -7.65
CA LYS A 91 -9.99 1.92 -7.67
C LYS A 91 -10.28 0.46 -7.30
N ILE A 92 -11.15 0.26 -6.33
CA ILE A 92 -11.62 -1.07 -5.93
C ILE A 92 -13.00 -1.31 -6.52
N ASP A 93 -13.10 -2.17 -7.54
CA ASP A 93 -14.37 -2.44 -8.23
C ASP A 93 -15.30 -3.40 -7.47
N LYS A 94 -14.79 -4.19 -6.55
CA LYS A 94 -15.60 -5.16 -5.79
C LYS A 94 -15.24 -5.14 -4.30
N VAL A 95 -16.18 -4.73 -3.49
CA VAL A 95 -16.18 -4.97 -2.04
C VAL A 95 -17.14 -6.14 -1.78
N SER A 96 -16.70 -7.38 -2.01
CA SER A 96 -17.57 -8.55 -2.09
C SER A 96 -18.01 -9.13 -0.74
N GLU A 97 -17.45 -8.71 0.39
CA GLU A 97 -17.69 -9.37 1.68
C GLU A 97 -17.98 -8.42 2.86
N HIS A 98 -18.07 -7.12 2.63
CA HIS A 98 -18.29 -6.17 3.70
C HIS A 98 -19.63 -5.44 3.58
N THR A 99 -20.33 -5.31 4.69
CA THR A 99 -21.52 -4.46 4.81
C THR A 99 -21.21 -2.97 4.76
N ARG A 100 -19.93 -2.59 4.85
CA ARG A 100 -19.44 -1.21 4.83
C ARG A 100 -18.42 -1.04 3.71
N ALA A 101 -18.56 0.02 2.92
CA ALA A 101 -17.55 0.48 1.99
C ALA A 101 -16.65 1.54 2.65
N TYR A 102 -15.36 1.50 2.35
CA TYR A 102 -14.38 2.48 2.80
C TYR A 102 -13.89 3.26 1.60
N ILE A 103 -13.97 4.57 1.67
CA ILE A 103 -13.47 5.47 0.64
C ILE A 103 -12.28 6.22 1.22
N LYS A 104 -11.13 6.11 0.55
CA LYS A 104 -9.94 6.86 0.91
C LYS A 104 -10.00 8.21 0.19
N ILE A 105 -10.09 9.29 0.93
CA ILE A 105 -10.20 10.65 0.39
C ILE A 105 -8.89 11.45 0.48
N GLN A 106 -7.94 10.96 1.30
CA GLN A 106 -6.69 11.64 1.59
C GLN A 106 -5.61 10.65 1.99
N ASP A 107 -4.35 10.94 1.67
CA ASP A 107 -3.17 10.22 2.17
C ASP A 107 -2.11 11.21 2.68
N GLY A 108 -1.14 10.67 3.45
CA GLY A 108 -0.05 11.46 4.02
C GLY A 108 -0.46 12.33 5.22
N CYS A 109 0.50 13.08 5.76
CA CYS A 109 0.28 13.97 6.90
C CYS A 109 1.38 15.04 6.99
N ASN A 110 1.00 16.30 7.30
CA ASN A 110 1.94 17.42 7.45
C ASN A 110 2.21 17.78 8.92
N GLN A 111 1.70 17.03 9.90
CA GLN A 111 1.84 17.40 11.33
C GLN A 111 3.23 17.09 11.89
N PHE A 112 3.96 16.12 11.34
CA PHE A 112 5.31 15.73 11.78
C PHE A 112 5.44 15.58 13.31
N CYS A 113 4.43 14.97 13.96
CA CYS A 113 4.49 14.67 15.39
C CYS A 113 5.71 13.81 15.70
N SER A 114 6.40 14.07 16.83
CA SER A 114 7.69 13.47 17.18
C SER A 114 7.71 11.93 17.25
N TYR A 115 6.55 11.31 17.49
CA TYR A 115 6.38 9.85 17.58
C TYR A 115 5.76 9.22 16.32
N CYS A 116 5.45 10.01 15.29
CA CYS A 116 4.65 9.55 14.16
C CYS A 116 5.50 9.29 12.91
N ILE A 117 5.41 8.08 12.38
CA ILE A 117 6.12 7.68 11.17
C ILE A 117 5.39 8.05 9.87
N ILE A 118 4.10 8.42 9.93
CA ILE A 118 3.25 8.63 8.75
C ILE A 118 3.83 9.62 7.74
N PRO A 119 4.33 10.81 8.13
CA PRO A 119 4.91 11.75 7.16
C PRO A 119 6.09 11.19 6.38
N TYR A 120 6.83 10.25 6.98
CA TYR A 120 8.01 9.63 6.39
C TYR A 120 7.68 8.43 5.50
N THR A 121 6.59 7.73 5.79
CA THR A 121 6.20 6.52 5.06
C THR A 121 5.09 6.72 4.05
N ARG A 122 4.28 7.78 4.21
CA ARG A 122 3.19 8.14 3.29
C ARG A 122 3.37 9.51 2.65
N GLY A 123 4.40 10.25 3.05
CA GLY A 123 4.68 11.59 2.55
C GLY A 123 3.74 12.66 3.09
N ARG A 124 3.73 13.80 2.41
CA ARG A 124 2.88 14.95 2.73
C ARG A 124 1.42 14.70 2.36
N ILE A 125 0.54 15.55 2.85
CA ILE A 125 -0.89 15.49 2.54
C ILE A 125 -1.11 15.58 1.03
N ARG A 126 -1.83 14.59 0.50
CA ARG A 126 -2.37 14.55 -0.86
C ARG A 126 -3.83 14.19 -0.77
N SER A 127 -4.68 15.10 -1.25
CA SER A 127 -6.11 14.90 -1.29
C SER A 127 -6.53 14.40 -2.66
N ARG A 128 -7.53 13.55 -2.66
CA ARG A 128 -8.17 13.06 -3.87
C ARG A 128 -9.09 14.13 -4.45
N ASP A 129 -9.28 14.14 -5.74
CA ASP A 129 -10.22 15.03 -6.40
C ASP A 129 -11.66 14.78 -5.94
N ILE A 130 -12.45 15.86 -5.79
CA ILE A 130 -13.80 15.77 -5.24
C ILE A 130 -14.75 15.08 -6.21
N ASP A 131 -14.60 15.33 -7.51
CA ASP A 131 -15.47 14.75 -8.55
C ASP A 131 -15.28 13.22 -8.60
N GLU A 132 -14.04 12.75 -8.42
CA GLU A 132 -13.72 11.31 -8.36
C GLU A 132 -14.28 10.64 -7.09
N ILE A 133 -14.27 11.35 -5.95
CA ILE A 133 -14.90 10.87 -4.72
C ILE A 133 -16.41 10.74 -4.90
N GLU A 134 -17.06 11.74 -5.51
CA GLU A 134 -18.50 11.72 -5.78
C GLU A 134 -18.89 10.59 -6.75
N GLU A 135 -18.09 10.35 -7.78
CA GLU A 135 -18.30 9.24 -8.71
C GLU A 135 -18.23 7.89 -7.98
N GLU A 136 -17.23 7.68 -7.12
CA GLU A 136 -17.07 6.44 -6.35
C GLU A 136 -18.24 6.25 -5.36
N VAL A 137 -18.63 7.30 -4.64
CA VAL A 137 -19.81 7.26 -3.75
C VAL A 137 -21.06 6.86 -4.52
N THR A 138 -21.30 7.47 -5.68
CA THR A 138 -22.44 7.18 -6.53
C THR A 138 -22.46 5.71 -6.99
N LYS A 139 -21.30 5.19 -7.41
CA LYS A 139 -21.15 3.77 -7.77
C LYS A 139 -21.43 2.83 -6.59
N LEU A 140 -20.93 3.16 -5.38
CA LEU A 140 -21.16 2.37 -4.19
C LEU A 140 -22.65 2.37 -3.79
N VAL A 141 -23.31 3.51 -3.83
CA VAL A 141 -24.76 3.63 -3.57
C VAL A 141 -25.56 2.81 -4.55
N SER A 142 -25.23 2.85 -5.85
CA SER A 142 -25.90 2.05 -6.87
C SER A 142 -25.75 0.53 -6.65
N LYS A 143 -24.65 0.11 -6.02
CA LYS A 143 -24.41 -1.29 -5.61
C LYS A 143 -25.11 -1.69 -4.29
N GLY A 144 -25.90 -0.80 -3.70
CA GLY A 144 -26.72 -1.08 -2.51
C GLY A 144 -26.05 -0.74 -1.16
N PHE A 145 -24.87 -0.11 -1.17
CA PHE A 145 -24.32 0.44 0.06
C PHE A 145 -25.16 1.62 0.52
N LYS A 146 -25.73 1.52 1.72
CA LYS A 146 -26.56 2.59 2.28
C LYS A 146 -25.67 3.56 3.04
N LYS A 147 -26.00 4.87 2.96
CA LYS A 147 -25.47 5.87 3.90
C LYS A 147 -25.80 5.38 5.31
N GLN A 148 -24.81 5.14 6.15
CA GLN A 148 -25.05 4.99 7.57
C GLN A 148 -25.50 6.37 8.06
N GLY A 149 -26.77 6.44 8.46
CA GLY A 149 -27.30 7.60 9.15
C GLY A 149 -26.57 7.80 10.46
N ASP A 150 -26.58 9.02 10.91
CA ASP A 150 -25.98 9.60 12.11
C ASP A 150 -26.05 8.68 13.34
#